data_27a4209938ce208d9f8d87840d98e483
#
_entry.id   27a4209938ce208d9f8d87840d98e483
#
_cell.length_a   1.000
_cell.length_b   1.000
_cell.length_c   1.000
_cell.angle_alpha   90.00
_cell.angle_beta   90.00
_cell.angle_gamma   90.00
#
_symmetry.space_group_name_H-M   'P 1'
#
loop_
_entity.id
_entity.type
_entity.pdbx_description
1 polymer ?
#
loop_
_entity_poly.entity_id
_entity_poly.type
_entity_poly.pdbx_seq_one_letter_code
_entity_poly.pdbx_strand_id
1 'polypeptide(L)'
;MEEKSVTLSTEENLSTGCMEMQNASDITEIFCLHRQGWGTKKIAEALRISRNTVRKYLRQGEWKPCRKAPKASRLAGLSDWLRERFRRHSGNADVVRQELEKELGIRVSLRTVERSVEPWRREMKVEREATIRYETAPGRQMQIDFGEKKVEIGGEYVRVHIFTATLGYSRRQYVQAFRSETQSSWFEGIESALRYFGGVPQEVLVDNAKALVTHNDRASGELLLNEKFKALATYWGFQIRTCAPYRARTKGKVERYVGYGKNNGLAGRIFDSWEELESHITTWLREVSDPHTVSTTGESPLKRFERDEKAELRHLPNKAPFHQIRECVRKVSRDATVELDTNRYSVPWKHIGEEVRVQVVGGEVIVSSLQGGYELGRHTENKGRHQRIVRSEHLEGIVSVSRLVSTKEPDNVLNEESPEKEGELTRPLSRYEEAVNVA
;
A
#
# COMPACT_ATOMS: atom_id res chain seq x y z
N MET A 1 -8.90 52.77 -4.21
CA MET A 1 -7.95 53.77 -3.74
C MET A 1 -7.33 53.27 -2.45
N GLU A 2 -6.12 52.81 -2.56
CA GLU A 2 -5.01 52.97 -1.62
C GLU A 2 -3.89 52.02 -2.05
N GLU A 3 -2.97 52.64 -2.78
CA GLU A 3 -1.68 52.07 -3.13
C GLU A 3 -0.83 51.99 -1.85
N LYS A 4 -0.31 50.83 -1.52
CA LYS A 4 0.79 50.69 -0.57
C LYS A 4 2.08 50.48 -1.34
N SER A 5 2.82 51.57 -1.42
CA SER A 5 4.20 51.62 -1.86
C SER A 5 5.09 50.79 -0.92
N VAL A 6 5.81 49.84 -1.49
CA VAL A 6 6.90 49.15 -0.82
C VAL A 6 8.19 49.92 -1.09
N THR A 7 8.69 50.57 -0.06
CA THR A 7 10.02 51.20 -0.05
C THR A 7 11.09 50.13 0.05
N LEU A 8 11.91 50.00 -0.96
CA LEU A 8 13.17 49.25 -0.97
C LEU A 8 14.20 50.04 -0.16
N SER A 9 14.59 49.54 0.98
CA SER A 9 15.76 50.00 1.73
C SER A 9 17.02 49.43 1.11
N THR A 10 17.80 50.30 0.50
CA THR A 10 19.19 50.05 0.10
C THR A 10 20.07 50.06 1.35
N GLU A 11 20.49 48.90 1.81
CA GLU A 11 21.64 48.80 2.71
C GLU A 11 22.91 48.67 1.87
N GLU A 12 23.71 49.72 1.92
CA GLU A 12 25.08 49.72 1.45
C GLU A 12 25.94 48.79 2.30
N ASN A 13 26.31 47.64 1.74
CA ASN A 13 27.39 46.82 2.29
C ASN A 13 28.70 47.20 1.61
N LEU A 14 29.42 48.06 2.27
CA LEU A 14 30.86 48.26 2.08
C LEU A 14 31.59 46.94 2.51
N SER A 15 31.85 46.04 1.59
CA SER A 15 32.80 44.96 1.76
C SER A 15 33.95 45.08 0.77
N THR A 16 35.08 45.44 1.34
CA THR A 16 36.47 45.18 0.92
C THR A 16 36.67 44.28 -0.31
N GLY A 17 37.15 44.92 -1.40
CA GLY A 17 38.24 44.42 -2.23
C GLY A 17 38.14 43.04 -2.86
N CYS A 18 37.02 42.69 -3.51
CA CYS A 18 37.04 41.69 -4.55
C CYS A 18 36.93 42.39 -5.90
N MET A 19 38.03 42.44 -6.67
CA MET A 19 38.01 42.96 -8.05
C MET A 19 36.99 42.11 -8.82
N GLU A 20 35.83 42.67 -9.16
CA GLU A 20 34.88 42.05 -10.10
C GLU A 20 35.65 41.76 -11.39
N MET A 21 35.65 40.48 -11.78
CA MET A 21 36.28 40.04 -13.03
C MET A 21 35.40 40.54 -14.16
N GLN A 22 35.93 41.44 -14.98
CA GLN A 22 35.26 42.00 -16.14
C GLN A 22 34.89 40.88 -17.12
N ASN A 23 33.68 40.86 -17.64
CA ASN A 23 33.21 39.91 -18.63
C ASN A 23 33.88 40.15 -20.00
N ALA A 24 33.84 39.12 -20.86
CA ALA A 24 34.38 39.23 -22.21
C ALA A 24 33.74 40.37 -23.03
N SER A 25 32.43 40.63 -22.79
CA SER A 25 31.69 41.71 -23.40
C SER A 25 32.25 43.09 -23.02
N ASP A 26 32.51 43.30 -21.74
CA ASP A 26 33.03 44.59 -21.22
C ASP A 26 34.40 44.92 -21.81
N ILE A 27 35.21 43.89 -22.00
CA ILE A 27 36.56 44.05 -22.57
C ILE A 27 36.51 44.31 -24.07
N THR A 28 35.57 43.68 -24.77
CA THR A 28 35.31 43.98 -26.20
C THR A 28 34.90 45.42 -26.36
N GLU A 29 34.11 45.95 -25.44
CA GLU A 29 33.67 47.34 -25.43
C GLU A 29 34.84 48.32 -25.19
N ILE A 30 35.79 47.98 -24.28
CA ILE A 30 37.04 48.73 -24.11
C ILE A 30 37.79 48.89 -25.44
N PHE A 31 37.95 47.79 -26.19
CA PHE A 31 38.66 47.83 -27.47
C PHE A 31 37.86 48.59 -28.54
N CYS A 32 36.53 48.47 -28.56
CA CYS A 32 35.67 49.19 -29.48
C CYS A 32 35.77 50.70 -29.27
N LEU A 33 35.64 51.21 -28.04
CA LEU A 33 35.75 52.61 -27.68
C LEU A 33 37.15 53.17 -27.96
N HIS A 34 38.19 52.36 -27.69
CA HIS A 34 39.57 52.78 -28.01
C HIS A 34 39.81 52.92 -29.51
N ARG A 35 39.26 52.06 -30.36
CA ARG A 35 39.31 52.14 -31.81
C ARG A 35 38.57 53.38 -32.35
N GLN A 36 37.54 53.84 -31.62
CA GLN A 36 36.83 55.08 -31.91
C GLN A 36 37.57 56.32 -31.43
N GLY A 37 38.83 56.16 -30.98
CA GLY A 37 39.68 57.28 -30.58
C GLY A 37 39.49 57.80 -29.14
N TRP A 38 38.78 57.03 -28.29
CA TRP A 38 38.58 57.39 -26.90
C TRP A 38 39.87 57.19 -26.08
N GLY A 39 40.23 58.17 -25.28
CA GLY A 39 41.33 58.05 -24.34
C GLY A 39 40.97 57.14 -23.11
N THR A 40 42.00 56.56 -22.51
CA THR A 40 41.82 55.63 -21.38
C THR A 40 41.05 56.20 -20.17
N LYS A 41 41.09 57.53 -19.96
CA LYS A 41 40.32 58.19 -18.90
C LYS A 41 38.81 58.18 -19.22
N LYS A 42 38.45 58.52 -20.44
CA LYS A 42 37.06 58.59 -20.91
C LYS A 42 36.42 57.22 -20.95
N ILE A 43 37.17 56.18 -21.39
CA ILE A 43 36.71 54.78 -21.37
C ILE A 43 36.47 54.29 -19.93
N ALA A 44 37.41 54.64 -19.02
CA ALA A 44 37.28 54.23 -17.61
C ALA A 44 36.04 54.87 -16.95
N GLU A 45 35.71 56.05 -17.27
CA GLU A 45 34.57 56.82 -16.78
C GLU A 45 33.26 56.27 -17.37
N ALA A 46 33.19 56.02 -18.66
CA ALA A 46 32.04 55.53 -19.38
C ALA A 46 31.65 54.12 -18.92
N LEU A 47 32.63 53.23 -18.73
CA LEU A 47 32.41 51.82 -18.32
C LEU A 47 32.45 51.63 -16.80
N ARG A 48 32.62 52.71 -16.02
CA ARG A 48 32.72 52.68 -14.56
C ARG A 48 33.78 51.71 -14.02
N ILE A 49 34.91 51.59 -14.72
CA ILE A 49 36.01 50.69 -14.34
C ILE A 49 37.28 51.53 -14.08
N SER A 50 38.27 50.89 -13.38
CA SER A 50 39.49 51.62 -13.11
C SER A 50 40.30 51.89 -14.39
N ARG A 51 40.93 53.07 -14.46
CA ARG A 51 41.83 53.43 -15.56
C ARG A 51 42.99 52.47 -15.73
N ASN A 52 43.42 51.81 -14.61
CA ASN A 52 44.46 50.83 -14.64
C ASN A 52 43.96 49.53 -15.29
N THR A 53 42.69 49.15 -15.09
CA THR A 53 42.03 48.04 -15.76
C THR A 53 42.00 48.26 -17.27
N VAL A 54 41.56 49.43 -17.72
CA VAL A 54 41.56 49.80 -19.16
C VAL A 54 42.96 49.69 -19.76
N ARG A 55 43.97 50.32 -19.12
CA ARG A 55 45.38 50.21 -19.57
C ARG A 55 45.89 48.81 -19.63
N LYS A 56 45.54 47.96 -18.64
CA LYS A 56 45.94 46.57 -18.59
C LYS A 56 45.42 45.79 -19.82
N TYR A 57 44.14 45.89 -20.11
CA TYR A 57 43.55 45.18 -21.25
C TYR A 57 44.01 45.72 -22.60
N LEU A 58 44.18 47.05 -22.75
CA LEU A 58 44.75 47.63 -23.96
C LEU A 58 46.21 47.20 -24.23
N ARG A 59 46.99 46.95 -23.15
CA ARG A 59 48.36 46.39 -23.31
C ARG A 59 48.33 44.90 -23.63
N GLN A 60 47.35 44.15 -23.08
CA GLN A 60 47.26 42.69 -23.30
C GLN A 60 46.75 42.35 -24.73
N GLY A 61 46.05 43.28 -25.38
CA GLY A 61 45.55 43.09 -26.74
C GLY A 61 44.40 42.10 -26.89
N GLU A 62 44.19 41.25 -25.90
CA GLU A 62 43.13 40.23 -25.91
C GLU A 62 42.59 39.96 -24.50
N TRP A 63 41.38 39.43 -24.41
CA TRP A 63 40.81 38.92 -23.18
C TRP A 63 41.33 37.51 -22.92
N LYS A 64 41.91 37.29 -21.75
CA LYS A 64 42.26 35.94 -21.25
C LYS A 64 41.49 35.65 -19.97
N PRO A 65 40.72 34.56 -19.91
CA PRO A 65 40.05 34.19 -18.68
C PRO A 65 41.09 33.94 -17.57
N CYS A 66 40.86 34.56 -16.40
CA CYS A 66 41.71 34.32 -15.22
C CYS A 66 41.53 32.90 -14.70
N ARG A 67 42.28 31.97 -15.23
CA ARG A 67 42.33 30.59 -14.72
C ARG A 67 43.29 30.54 -13.52
N LYS A 68 42.73 30.43 -12.30
CA LYS A 68 43.56 30.02 -11.17
C LYS A 68 44.10 28.64 -11.47
N ALA A 69 45.42 28.45 -11.35
CA ALA A 69 45.99 27.09 -11.45
C ALA A 69 45.28 26.16 -10.49
N PRO A 70 44.85 24.99 -10.94
CA PRO A 70 44.18 24.01 -10.08
C PRO A 70 45.16 23.66 -8.93
N LYS A 71 44.74 23.95 -7.69
CA LYS A 71 45.50 23.47 -6.53
C LYS A 71 45.48 21.94 -6.54
N ALA A 72 46.63 21.31 -6.38
CA ALA A 72 46.72 19.86 -6.25
C ALA A 72 45.74 19.38 -5.16
N SER A 73 44.83 18.48 -5.51
CA SER A 73 43.87 17.91 -4.57
C SER A 73 44.62 16.97 -3.59
N ARG A 74 44.37 17.09 -2.29
CA ARG A 74 44.89 16.13 -1.28
C ARG A 74 44.36 14.70 -1.54
N LEU A 75 43.34 14.55 -2.37
CA LEU A 75 42.74 13.28 -2.76
C LEU A 75 43.21 12.82 -4.16
N ALA A 76 44.27 13.45 -4.72
CA ALA A 76 44.89 13.03 -5.97
C ALA A 76 45.47 11.61 -5.82
N GLY A 77 45.14 10.71 -6.73
CA GLY A 77 45.57 9.29 -6.69
C GLY A 77 44.66 8.36 -5.90
N LEU A 78 43.67 8.88 -5.18
CA LEU A 78 42.76 8.04 -4.37
C LEU A 78 41.39 7.80 -5.04
N SER A 79 41.29 8.05 -6.34
CA SER A 79 40.02 7.97 -7.09
C SER A 79 39.31 6.61 -6.93
N ASP A 80 40.05 5.51 -7.11
CA ASP A 80 39.50 4.16 -7.05
C ASP A 80 39.08 3.77 -5.63
N TRP A 81 39.89 4.13 -4.65
CA TRP A 81 39.57 3.92 -3.23
C TRP A 81 38.29 4.69 -2.85
N LEU A 82 38.22 5.98 -3.22
CA LEU A 82 37.04 6.80 -2.94
C LEU A 82 35.77 6.25 -3.62
N ARG A 83 35.88 5.79 -4.87
CA ARG A 83 34.77 5.22 -5.62
C ARG A 83 34.25 3.94 -4.97
N GLU A 84 35.16 3.04 -4.58
CA GLU A 84 34.81 1.79 -3.90
C GLU A 84 34.08 2.07 -2.59
N ARG A 85 34.66 2.91 -1.71
CA ARG A 85 34.07 3.24 -0.41
C ARG A 85 32.74 3.97 -0.54
N PHE A 86 32.65 4.91 -1.48
CA PHE A 86 31.42 5.63 -1.73
C PHE A 86 30.28 4.71 -2.20
N ARG A 87 30.58 3.70 -3.02
CA ARG A 87 29.60 2.67 -3.41
C ARG A 87 29.25 1.76 -2.24
N ARG A 88 30.25 1.30 -1.46
CA ARG A 88 30.05 0.46 -0.28
C ARG A 88 29.10 1.11 0.74
N HIS A 89 29.27 2.40 0.98
CA HIS A 89 28.44 3.17 1.91
C HIS A 89 27.22 3.81 1.26
N SER A 90 26.76 3.29 0.12
CA SER A 90 25.51 3.72 -0.56
C SER A 90 25.44 5.22 -0.84
N GLY A 91 26.60 5.87 -1.05
CA GLY A 91 26.70 7.29 -1.38
C GLY A 91 26.85 8.23 -0.17
N ASN A 92 27.15 7.71 1.01
CA ASN A 92 27.39 8.52 2.21
C ASN A 92 28.83 9.05 2.23
N ALA A 93 29.01 10.33 1.85
CA ALA A 93 30.31 10.98 1.78
C ALA A 93 30.94 11.25 3.15
N ASP A 94 30.14 11.35 4.23
CA ASP A 94 30.71 11.61 5.56
C ASP A 94 31.36 10.35 6.13
N VAL A 95 30.76 9.17 5.92
CA VAL A 95 31.40 7.90 6.30
C VAL A 95 32.72 7.71 5.54
N VAL A 96 32.73 8.02 4.23
CA VAL A 96 33.97 7.98 3.43
C VAL A 96 35.03 8.94 3.99
N ARG A 97 34.64 10.13 4.45
CA ARG A 97 35.55 11.09 5.10
C ARG A 97 36.15 10.53 6.41
N GLN A 98 35.31 9.85 7.21
CA GLN A 98 35.76 9.22 8.45
C GLN A 98 36.73 8.06 8.18
N GLU A 99 36.50 7.25 7.17
CA GLU A 99 37.45 6.20 6.76
C GLU A 99 38.75 6.75 6.19
N LEU A 100 38.69 7.86 5.40
CA LEU A 100 39.89 8.56 4.93
C LEU A 100 40.79 8.99 6.09
N GLU A 101 40.22 9.53 7.16
CA GLU A 101 40.96 9.92 8.35
C GLU A 101 41.51 8.71 9.12
N LYS A 102 40.69 7.67 9.29
CA LYS A 102 41.05 6.47 10.08
C LYS A 102 42.04 5.56 9.37
N GLU A 103 41.88 5.29 8.08
CA GLU A 103 42.69 4.32 7.35
C GLU A 103 43.94 4.95 6.70
N LEU A 104 43.82 6.17 6.21
CA LEU A 104 44.88 6.83 5.44
C LEU A 104 45.48 8.05 6.15
N GLY A 105 44.95 8.44 7.31
CA GLY A 105 45.43 9.62 8.05
C GLY A 105 45.15 10.96 7.35
N ILE A 106 44.30 10.96 6.31
CA ILE A 106 44.06 12.14 5.49
C ILE A 106 42.87 12.93 6.03
N ARG A 107 43.13 14.09 6.62
CA ARG A 107 42.12 15.02 7.11
C ARG A 107 41.70 16.02 6.02
N VAL A 108 40.45 15.95 5.59
CA VAL A 108 39.83 16.86 4.63
C VAL A 108 38.42 17.27 5.08
N SER A 109 37.95 18.40 4.61
CA SER A 109 36.55 18.80 4.88
C SER A 109 35.57 17.89 4.14
N LEU A 110 34.38 17.71 4.71
CA LEU A 110 33.28 16.97 4.06
C LEU A 110 33.04 17.49 2.63
N ARG A 111 33.02 18.82 2.47
CA ARG A 111 32.82 19.47 1.15
C ARG A 111 33.89 19.09 0.12
N THR A 112 35.12 18.77 0.57
CA THR A 112 36.18 18.30 -0.33
C THR A 112 35.88 16.89 -0.84
N VAL A 113 35.42 15.98 0.05
CA VAL A 113 34.99 14.63 -0.33
C VAL A 113 33.77 14.69 -1.23
N GLU A 114 32.76 15.47 -0.87
CA GLU A 114 31.53 15.63 -1.67
C GLU A 114 31.80 16.07 -3.10
N ARG A 115 32.73 17.05 -3.28
CA ARG A 115 33.14 17.49 -4.64
C ARG A 115 33.85 16.36 -5.40
N SER A 116 34.66 15.56 -4.73
CA SER A 116 35.40 14.49 -5.39
C SER A 116 34.50 13.32 -5.78
N VAL A 117 33.45 13.04 -5.02
CA VAL A 117 32.50 11.96 -5.29
C VAL A 117 31.29 12.38 -6.12
N GLU A 118 31.15 13.66 -6.43
CA GLU A 118 30.00 14.20 -7.17
C GLU A 118 29.76 13.52 -8.54
N PRO A 119 30.77 13.19 -9.36
CA PRO A 119 30.56 12.44 -10.58
C PRO A 119 29.91 11.08 -10.33
N TRP A 120 30.37 10.35 -9.32
CA TRP A 120 29.82 9.03 -8.96
C TRP A 120 28.46 9.12 -8.29
N ARG A 121 28.16 10.21 -7.57
CA ARG A 121 26.83 10.48 -7.04
C ARG A 121 25.82 10.65 -8.16
N ARG A 122 26.19 11.34 -9.24
CA ARG A 122 25.36 11.47 -10.45
C ARG A 122 25.19 10.12 -11.14
N GLU A 123 26.26 9.36 -11.31
CA GLU A 123 26.23 8.01 -11.87
C GLU A 123 25.28 7.09 -11.07
N MET A 124 25.43 7.04 -9.73
CA MET A 124 24.54 6.28 -8.86
C MET A 124 23.09 6.76 -8.90
N LYS A 125 22.86 8.07 -9.06
CA LYS A 125 21.52 8.61 -9.23
C LYS A 125 20.91 8.13 -10.54
N VAL A 126 21.64 8.21 -11.65
CA VAL A 126 21.21 7.70 -12.95
C VAL A 126 20.99 6.18 -12.90
N GLU A 127 21.90 5.42 -12.30
CA GLU A 127 21.72 3.96 -12.06
C GLU A 127 20.46 3.66 -11.24
N ARG A 128 20.15 4.48 -10.23
CA ARG A 128 18.93 4.35 -9.43
C ARG A 128 17.68 4.74 -10.22
N GLU A 129 17.77 5.70 -11.10
CA GLU A 129 16.68 6.17 -11.95
C GLU A 129 16.50 5.31 -13.21
N ALA A 130 17.56 4.62 -13.66
CA ALA A 130 17.51 3.70 -14.78
C ALA A 130 16.57 2.53 -14.44
N THR A 131 15.47 2.43 -15.18
CA THR A 131 14.45 1.41 -14.96
C THR A 131 14.31 0.59 -16.25
N ILE A 132 14.58 -0.70 -16.16
CA ILE A 132 14.18 -1.62 -17.23
C ILE A 132 12.66 -1.77 -17.10
N ARG A 133 11.92 -1.38 -18.15
CA ARG A 133 10.47 -1.60 -18.18
C ARG A 133 10.22 -3.10 -18.24
N TYR A 134 9.70 -3.63 -17.14
CA TYR A 134 9.29 -5.02 -17.09
C TYR A 134 7.85 -5.13 -17.61
N GLU A 135 7.66 -5.75 -18.75
CA GLU A 135 6.35 -6.09 -19.28
C GLU A 135 6.00 -7.53 -18.89
N THR A 136 4.75 -7.72 -18.47
CA THR A 136 4.21 -9.04 -18.12
C THR A 136 3.44 -9.62 -19.29
N ALA A 137 3.50 -10.92 -19.48
CA ALA A 137 2.63 -11.60 -20.43
C ALA A 137 1.15 -11.47 -20.01
N PRO A 138 0.19 -11.57 -20.94
CA PRO A 138 -1.22 -11.56 -20.64
C PRO A 138 -1.58 -12.63 -19.61
N GLY A 139 -2.50 -12.34 -18.70
CA GLY A 139 -2.97 -13.25 -17.66
C GLY A 139 -1.95 -13.65 -16.58
N ARG A 140 -0.71 -13.17 -16.69
CA ARG A 140 0.36 -13.60 -15.80
C ARG A 140 0.28 -12.97 -14.42
N GLN A 141 0.13 -11.67 -14.31
CA GLN A 141 0.30 -10.97 -13.04
C GLN A 141 -0.80 -9.96 -12.76
N MET A 142 -1.33 -9.99 -11.57
CA MET A 142 -2.13 -8.94 -10.97
C MET A 142 -1.34 -8.30 -9.82
N GLN A 143 -1.25 -7.00 -9.79
CA GLN A 143 -0.62 -6.27 -8.69
C GLN A 143 -1.69 -5.63 -7.83
N ILE A 144 -1.53 -5.73 -6.50
CA ILE A 144 -2.49 -5.18 -5.54
C ILE A 144 -1.82 -4.20 -4.58
N ASP A 145 -2.59 -3.20 -4.16
CA ASP A 145 -2.15 -2.19 -3.20
C ASP A 145 -3.32 -1.60 -2.44
N PHE A 146 -3.05 -1.10 -1.22
CA PHE A 146 -3.95 -0.23 -0.50
C PHE A 146 -3.42 1.19 -0.45
N GLY A 147 -4.33 2.13 -0.44
CA GLY A 147 -3.99 3.51 -0.23
C GLY A 147 -5.06 4.22 0.56
N GLU A 148 -4.73 5.33 1.18
CA GLU A 148 -5.66 6.13 1.96
C GLU A 148 -5.98 7.45 1.27
N LYS A 149 -7.23 7.92 1.43
CA LYS A 149 -7.68 9.25 1.04
C LYS A 149 -8.71 9.76 2.04
N LYS A 150 -8.63 11.03 2.40
CA LYS A 150 -9.74 11.71 3.09
C LYS A 150 -10.74 12.17 2.05
N VAL A 151 -11.98 11.79 2.25
CA VAL A 151 -13.12 12.10 1.37
C VAL A 151 -14.25 12.64 2.24
N GLU A 152 -14.96 13.63 1.77
CA GLU A 152 -16.14 14.17 2.43
C GLU A 152 -17.35 13.30 2.09
N ILE A 153 -17.99 12.73 3.13
CA ILE A 153 -19.14 11.84 3.01
C ILE A 153 -20.18 12.28 4.05
N GLY A 154 -21.38 12.67 3.61
CA GLY A 154 -22.45 13.15 4.50
C GLY A 154 -22.04 14.40 5.31
N GLY A 155 -21.19 15.26 4.73
CA GLY A 155 -20.71 16.49 5.40
C GLY A 155 -19.53 16.27 6.37
N GLU A 156 -19.01 15.04 6.50
CA GLU A 156 -17.87 14.74 7.35
C GLU A 156 -16.67 14.21 6.56
N TYR A 157 -15.45 14.58 6.97
CA TYR A 157 -14.23 14.05 6.38
C TYR A 157 -13.89 12.67 6.93
N VAL A 158 -14.17 11.64 6.12
CA VAL A 158 -13.91 10.24 6.46
C VAL A 158 -12.61 9.77 5.81
N ARG A 159 -11.82 8.98 6.55
CA ARG A 159 -10.68 8.25 5.98
C ARG A 159 -11.18 7.03 5.25
N VAL A 160 -10.98 7.02 3.93
CA VAL A 160 -11.34 5.91 3.05
C VAL A 160 -10.07 5.14 2.69
N HIS A 161 -10.09 3.83 2.91
CA HIS A 161 -9.04 2.91 2.49
C HIS A 161 -9.40 2.37 1.11
N ILE A 162 -8.51 2.54 0.15
CA ILE A 162 -8.76 2.25 -1.26
C ILE A 162 -7.93 1.06 -1.67
N PHE A 163 -8.58 -0.08 -1.88
CA PHE A 163 -7.98 -1.24 -2.51
C PHE A 163 -7.89 -1.02 -4.02
N THR A 164 -6.75 -1.34 -4.60
CA THR A 164 -6.54 -1.27 -6.05
C THR A 164 -5.88 -2.55 -6.53
N ALA A 165 -6.45 -3.18 -7.55
CA ALA A 165 -5.87 -4.29 -8.27
C ALA A 165 -5.64 -3.89 -9.74
N THR A 166 -4.47 -4.16 -10.29
CA THR A 166 -4.11 -3.81 -11.67
C THR A 166 -3.52 -5.02 -12.37
N LEU A 167 -4.08 -5.40 -13.52
CA LEU A 167 -3.53 -6.42 -14.37
C LEU A 167 -2.23 -5.94 -15.03
N GLY A 168 -1.23 -6.80 -15.02
CA GLY A 168 0.12 -6.43 -15.42
C GLY A 168 0.30 -6.15 -16.92
N TYR A 169 -0.49 -6.75 -17.79
CA TYR A 169 -0.43 -6.59 -19.24
C TYR A 169 -1.36 -5.48 -19.73
N SER A 170 -2.67 -5.61 -19.56
CA SER A 170 -3.65 -4.64 -20.06
C SER A 170 -3.62 -3.30 -19.31
N ARG A 171 -3.16 -3.29 -18.07
CA ARG A 171 -3.29 -2.16 -17.13
C ARG A 171 -4.72 -1.91 -16.66
N ARG A 172 -5.63 -2.84 -16.91
CA ARG A 172 -7.00 -2.76 -16.42
C ARG A 172 -7.01 -2.78 -14.91
N GLN A 173 -7.83 -1.91 -14.32
CA GLN A 173 -7.89 -1.70 -12.88
C GLN A 173 -9.21 -2.16 -12.30
N TYR A 174 -9.15 -2.60 -11.06
CA TYR A 174 -10.26 -2.69 -10.14
C TYR A 174 -9.96 -1.83 -8.92
N VAL A 175 -10.94 -1.08 -8.44
CA VAL A 175 -10.84 -0.21 -7.27
C VAL A 175 -12.06 -0.44 -6.39
N GLN A 176 -11.83 -0.57 -5.07
CA GLN A 176 -12.88 -0.72 -4.07
C GLN A 176 -12.55 0.11 -2.83
N ALA A 177 -13.57 0.75 -2.25
CA ALA A 177 -13.44 1.50 -1.00
C ALA A 177 -13.71 0.61 0.21
N PHE A 178 -12.95 0.84 1.28
CA PHE A 178 -13.11 0.16 2.57
C PHE A 178 -13.05 1.16 3.72
N ARG A 179 -13.79 0.89 4.80
CA ARG A 179 -13.74 1.69 6.02
C ARG A 179 -12.46 1.46 6.83
N SER A 180 -11.78 0.34 6.63
CA SER A 180 -10.55 -0.03 7.31
C SER A 180 -9.68 -0.95 6.46
N GLU A 181 -8.36 -0.89 6.66
CA GLU A 181 -7.40 -1.82 6.05
C GLU A 181 -7.15 -2.98 7.00
N THR A 182 -7.98 -4.01 6.90
CA THR A 182 -7.86 -5.26 7.64
C THR A 182 -7.46 -6.41 6.71
N GLN A 183 -7.06 -7.54 7.28
CA GLN A 183 -6.80 -8.76 6.48
C GLN A 183 -8.05 -9.19 5.70
N SER A 184 -9.24 -9.07 6.30
CA SER A 184 -10.51 -9.36 5.63
C SER A 184 -10.74 -8.44 4.44
N SER A 185 -10.44 -7.14 4.57
CA SER A 185 -10.57 -6.16 3.47
C SER A 185 -9.62 -6.49 2.31
N TRP A 186 -8.39 -6.96 2.61
CA TRP A 186 -7.48 -7.45 1.58
C TRP A 186 -8.05 -8.65 0.83
N PHE A 187 -8.59 -9.64 1.56
CA PHE A 187 -9.14 -10.84 0.94
C PHE A 187 -10.37 -10.55 0.10
N GLU A 188 -11.30 -9.75 0.64
CA GLU A 188 -12.48 -9.29 -0.09
C GLU A 188 -12.11 -8.50 -1.35
N GLY A 189 -11.14 -7.58 -1.26
CA GLY A 189 -10.68 -6.81 -2.41
C GLY A 189 -10.06 -7.69 -3.50
N ILE A 190 -9.24 -8.68 -3.13
CA ILE A 190 -8.68 -9.64 -4.08
C ILE A 190 -9.79 -10.43 -4.78
N GLU A 191 -10.74 -10.97 -4.02
CA GLU A 191 -11.82 -11.79 -4.56
C GLU A 191 -12.76 -10.99 -5.48
N SER A 192 -13.07 -9.76 -5.09
CA SER A 192 -13.87 -8.84 -5.90
C SER A 192 -13.16 -8.47 -7.21
N ALA A 193 -11.83 -8.28 -7.16
CA ALA A 193 -11.02 -8.06 -8.36
C ALA A 193 -11.03 -9.28 -9.29
N LEU A 194 -10.88 -10.50 -8.76
CA LEU A 194 -10.96 -11.73 -9.57
C LEU A 194 -12.31 -11.86 -10.28
N ARG A 195 -13.40 -11.53 -9.57
CA ARG A 195 -14.76 -11.51 -10.17
C ARG A 195 -14.92 -10.43 -11.22
N TYR A 196 -14.41 -9.23 -10.97
CA TYR A 196 -14.46 -8.12 -11.91
C TYR A 196 -13.70 -8.41 -13.22
N PHE A 197 -12.53 -9.05 -13.12
CA PHE A 197 -11.76 -9.46 -14.29
C PHE A 197 -12.30 -10.75 -14.93
N GLY A 198 -13.16 -11.50 -14.24
CA GLY A 198 -13.74 -12.74 -14.75
C GLY A 198 -12.78 -13.91 -14.79
N GLY A 199 -11.66 -13.87 -14.06
CA GLY A 199 -10.67 -14.93 -14.07
C GLY A 199 -9.55 -14.73 -13.05
N VAL A 200 -8.69 -15.74 -12.95
CA VAL A 200 -7.60 -15.79 -11.97
C VAL A 200 -6.26 -15.66 -12.68
N PRO A 201 -5.43 -14.65 -12.37
CA PRO A 201 -4.08 -14.52 -12.91
C PRO A 201 -3.17 -15.63 -12.38
N GLN A 202 -2.03 -15.86 -13.02
CA GLN A 202 -1.08 -16.87 -12.57
C GLN A 202 -0.47 -16.47 -11.21
N GLU A 203 -0.16 -15.19 -11.02
CA GLU A 203 0.45 -14.68 -9.81
C GLU A 203 -0.18 -13.35 -9.35
N VAL A 204 -0.22 -13.15 -8.03
CA VAL A 204 -0.61 -11.89 -7.40
C VAL A 204 0.63 -11.28 -6.73
N LEU A 205 1.02 -10.10 -7.20
CA LEU A 205 2.13 -9.34 -6.64
C LEU A 205 1.63 -8.44 -5.52
N VAL A 206 2.18 -8.63 -4.33
CA VAL A 206 1.85 -7.85 -3.13
C VAL A 206 3.08 -7.08 -2.65
N ASP A 207 2.84 -5.94 -2.03
CA ASP A 207 3.87 -5.29 -1.21
C ASP A 207 4.01 -6.02 0.14
N ASN A 208 5.03 -5.64 0.93
CA ASN A 208 5.24 -6.19 2.26
C ASN A 208 4.20 -5.68 3.28
N ALA A 209 2.92 -5.67 2.91
CA ALA A 209 1.82 -5.32 3.82
C ALA A 209 1.77 -6.31 4.98
N LYS A 210 1.84 -5.82 6.22
CA LYS A 210 1.83 -6.64 7.44
C LYS A 210 0.63 -7.57 7.56
N ALA A 211 -0.48 -7.23 6.94
CA ALA A 211 -1.68 -8.06 6.89
C ALA A 211 -1.49 -9.36 6.07
N LEU A 212 -0.56 -9.35 5.10
CA LEU A 212 -0.34 -10.44 4.16
C LEU A 212 1.03 -11.11 4.33
N VAL A 213 2.05 -10.33 4.73
CA VAL A 213 3.44 -10.78 4.87
C VAL A 213 3.88 -10.58 6.31
N THR A 214 4.18 -11.67 7.01
CA THR A 214 4.60 -11.65 8.42
C THR A 214 6.05 -11.23 8.55
N HIS A 215 6.93 -11.74 7.68
CA HIS A 215 8.35 -11.41 7.66
C HIS A 215 8.91 -11.56 6.25
N ASN A 216 9.77 -10.63 5.86
CA ASN A 216 10.49 -10.68 4.59
C ASN A 216 11.90 -10.14 4.82
N ASP A 217 12.84 -11.02 5.12
CA ASP A 217 14.26 -10.68 5.31
C ASP A 217 15.05 -10.98 4.04
N ARG A 218 15.66 -9.93 3.51
CA ARG A 218 16.47 -10.04 2.31
C ARG A 218 17.84 -10.68 2.56
N ALA A 219 18.39 -10.56 3.77
CA ALA A 219 19.72 -11.06 4.10
C ALA A 219 19.73 -12.58 4.22
N SER A 220 18.67 -13.14 4.83
CA SER A 220 18.48 -14.59 4.96
C SER A 220 17.69 -15.21 3.79
N GLY A 221 17.02 -14.40 2.98
CA GLY A 221 16.09 -14.88 1.94
C GLY A 221 14.80 -15.45 2.50
N GLU A 222 14.55 -15.28 3.80
CA GLU A 222 13.39 -15.85 4.48
C GLU A 222 12.15 -15.01 4.24
N LEU A 223 11.12 -15.63 3.66
CA LEU A 223 9.81 -15.05 3.40
C LEU A 223 8.75 -15.82 4.19
N LEU A 224 8.21 -15.19 5.23
CA LEU A 224 7.10 -15.73 6.01
C LEU A 224 5.80 -15.03 5.59
N LEU A 225 4.99 -15.75 4.85
CA LEU A 225 3.64 -15.32 4.45
C LEU A 225 2.63 -15.69 5.55
N ASN A 226 1.61 -14.85 5.69
CA ASN A 226 0.48 -15.18 6.55
C ASN A 226 -0.22 -16.47 6.06
N GLU A 227 -0.50 -17.41 6.97
CA GLU A 227 -1.08 -18.72 6.63
C GLU A 227 -2.45 -18.60 5.99
N LYS A 228 -3.30 -17.66 6.44
CA LYS A 228 -4.60 -17.41 5.81
C LYS A 228 -4.46 -16.87 4.38
N PHE A 229 -3.42 -16.08 4.12
CA PHE A 229 -3.17 -15.60 2.76
C PHE A 229 -2.67 -16.72 1.84
N LYS A 230 -1.86 -17.66 2.36
CA LYS A 230 -1.49 -18.87 1.61
C LYS A 230 -2.73 -19.72 1.30
N ALA A 231 -3.62 -19.87 2.28
CA ALA A 231 -4.87 -20.59 2.09
C ALA A 231 -5.78 -19.94 1.03
N LEU A 232 -5.91 -18.60 1.04
CA LEU A 232 -6.63 -17.86 -0.01
C LEU A 232 -6.02 -18.12 -1.39
N ALA A 233 -4.69 -18.06 -1.49
CA ALA A 233 -3.98 -18.28 -2.76
C ALA A 233 -4.20 -19.70 -3.29
N THR A 234 -4.13 -20.70 -2.41
CA THR A 234 -4.44 -22.09 -2.75
C THR A 234 -5.91 -22.26 -3.14
N TYR A 235 -6.82 -21.62 -2.42
CA TYR A 235 -8.26 -21.68 -2.67
C TYR A 235 -8.63 -21.20 -4.07
N TRP A 236 -8.08 -20.04 -4.49
CA TRP A 236 -8.31 -19.47 -5.82
C TRP A 236 -7.31 -19.95 -6.86
N GLY A 237 -6.20 -20.56 -6.42
CA GLY A 237 -5.21 -21.16 -7.28
C GLY A 237 -4.20 -20.18 -7.90
N PHE A 238 -3.90 -19.04 -7.33
CA PHE A 238 -2.84 -18.15 -7.77
C PHE A 238 -1.55 -18.32 -6.96
N GLN A 239 -0.43 -17.88 -7.53
CA GLN A 239 0.85 -17.82 -6.82
C GLN A 239 1.04 -16.46 -6.16
N ILE A 240 1.61 -16.45 -4.95
CA ILE A 240 1.95 -15.22 -4.24
C ILE A 240 3.35 -14.77 -4.66
N ARG A 241 3.48 -13.52 -5.08
CA ARG A 241 4.77 -12.84 -5.31
C ARG A 241 4.87 -11.63 -4.40
N THR A 242 6.01 -11.45 -3.76
CA THR A 242 6.29 -10.26 -2.94
C THR A 242 7.28 -9.36 -3.66
N CYS A 243 7.13 -8.05 -3.47
CA CYS A 243 8.15 -7.10 -3.92
C CYS A 243 9.43 -7.30 -3.13
N ALA A 244 10.57 -7.34 -3.81
CA ALA A 244 11.85 -7.35 -3.13
C ALA A 244 11.99 -6.06 -2.29
N PRO A 245 12.38 -6.17 -0.99
CA PRO A 245 12.57 -5.00 -0.14
C PRO A 245 13.49 -3.97 -0.82
N TYR A 246 13.16 -2.68 -0.70
CA TYR A 246 13.90 -1.54 -1.31
C TYR A 246 14.00 -1.52 -2.85
N ARG A 247 13.27 -2.38 -3.56
CA ARG A 247 13.10 -2.30 -5.02
C ARG A 247 11.67 -1.88 -5.38
N ALA A 248 11.26 -0.69 -4.95
CA ALA A 248 9.97 -0.07 -5.29
C ALA A 248 9.69 0.01 -6.81
N ARG A 249 10.72 -0.15 -7.62
CA ARG A 249 10.67 -0.03 -9.09
C ARG A 249 9.86 -1.11 -9.79
N THR A 250 9.75 -2.31 -9.21
CA THR A 250 8.88 -3.37 -9.74
C THR A 250 7.40 -3.04 -9.56
N LYS A 251 7.07 -2.16 -8.58
CA LYS A 251 5.73 -1.69 -8.26
C LYS A 251 5.33 -0.40 -9.01
N GLY A 252 6.26 0.25 -9.71
CA GLY A 252 6.04 1.55 -10.35
C GLY A 252 4.87 1.61 -11.35
N LYS A 253 4.33 0.46 -11.75
CA LYS A 253 3.10 0.36 -12.55
C LYS A 253 1.87 0.67 -11.68
N VAL A 254 1.78 0.06 -10.49
CA VAL A 254 0.62 0.21 -9.60
C VAL A 254 0.62 1.56 -8.88
N GLU A 255 1.78 2.05 -8.45
CA GLU A 255 1.87 3.34 -7.75
C GLU A 255 1.27 4.49 -8.56
N ARG A 256 1.54 4.51 -9.88
CA ARG A 256 0.93 5.50 -10.79
C ARG A 256 -0.58 5.32 -10.91
N TYR A 257 -1.06 4.09 -10.93
CA TYR A 257 -2.48 3.79 -11.08
C TYR A 257 -3.26 3.96 -9.78
N VAL A 258 -2.68 3.59 -8.64
CA VAL A 258 -3.23 3.94 -7.31
C VAL A 258 -3.31 5.47 -7.19
N GLY A 259 -2.27 6.18 -7.60
CA GLY A 259 -2.28 7.64 -7.68
C GLY A 259 -3.35 8.18 -8.63
N TYR A 260 -3.54 7.55 -9.78
CA TYR A 260 -4.58 7.92 -10.74
C TYR A 260 -5.98 7.72 -10.17
N GLY A 261 -6.27 6.56 -9.60
CA GLY A 261 -7.55 6.29 -8.94
C GLY A 261 -7.87 7.30 -7.83
N LYS A 262 -6.90 7.56 -6.94
CA LYS A 262 -7.05 8.54 -5.85
C LYS A 262 -7.22 9.97 -6.34
N ASN A 263 -6.48 10.38 -7.35
CA ASN A 263 -6.44 11.78 -7.79
C ASN A 263 -7.47 12.11 -8.87
N ASN A 264 -7.82 11.16 -9.72
CA ASN A 264 -8.84 11.35 -10.76
C ASN A 264 -10.21 10.85 -10.30
N GLY A 265 -10.25 9.70 -9.60
CA GLY A 265 -11.51 9.11 -9.16
C GLY A 265 -12.14 9.82 -7.97
N LEU A 266 -11.35 10.28 -6.99
CA LEU A 266 -11.86 10.69 -5.68
C LEU A 266 -11.47 12.11 -5.23
N ALA A 267 -10.41 12.70 -5.76
CA ALA A 267 -9.93 13.99 -5.26
C ALA A 267 -10.93 15.12 -5.49
N GLY A 268 -11.26 15.85 -4.41
CA GLY A 268 -12.14 17.01 -4.46
C GLY A 268 -13.63 16.68 -4.69
N ARG A 269 -14.01 15.40 -4.59
CA ARG A 269 -15.40 14.99 -4.68
C ARG A 269 -16.04 14.88 -3.31
N ILE A 270 -17.33 15.14 -3.25
CA ILE A 270 -18.18 15.07 -2.07
C ILE A 270 -19.27 14.04 -2.36
N PHE A 271 -19.59 13.22 -1.38
CA PHE A 271 -20.61 12.18 -1.49
C PHE A 271 -21.62 12.31 -0.34
N ASP A 272 -22.87 12.05 -0.61
CA ASP A 272 -23.91 12.09 0.42
C ASP A 272 -23.87 10.84 1.31
N SER A 273 -23.44 9.70 0.75
CA SER A 273 -23.38 8.42 1.46
C SER A 273 -22.19 7.55 1.01
N TRP A 274 -21.96 6.48 1.77
CA TRP A 274 -20.96 5.47 1.40
C TRP A 274 -21.36 4.72 0.13
N GLU A 275 -22.62 4.43 -0.03
CA GLU A 275 -23.20 3.74 -1.20
C GLU A 275 -23.01 4.57 -2.48
N GLU A 276 -23.14 5.89 -2.37
CA GLU A 276 -22.86 6.79 -3.48
C GLU A 276 -21.38 6.77 -3.88
N LEU A 277 -20.47 6.77 -2.90
CA LEU A 277 -19.05 6.61 -3.15
C LEU A 277 -18.75 5.29 -3.91
N GLU A 278 -19.33 4.16 -3.48
CA GLU A 278 -19.14 2.86 -4.14
C GLU A 278 -19.71 2.84 -5.56
N SER A 279 -20.90 3.39 -5.75
CA SER A 279 -21.55 3.56 -7.06
C SER A 279 -20.70 4.43 -7.98
N HIS A 280 -20.17 5.55 -7.44
CA HIS A 280 -19.28 6.43 -8.18
C HIS A 280 -18.00 5.72 -8.64
N ILE A 281 -17.33 4.96 -7.76
CA ILE A 281 -16.14 4.19 -8.11
C ILE A 281 -16.43 3.21 -9.23
N THR A 282 -17.56 2.50 -9.15
CA THR A 282 -17.99 1.54 -10.17
C THR A 282 -18.22 2.22 -11.53
N THR A 283 -18.91 3.35 -11.53
CA THR A 283 -19.16 4.16 -12.74
C THR A 283 -17.86 4.71 -13.30
N TRP A 284 -16.99 5.26 -12.45
CA TRP A 284 -15.70 5.80 -12.85
C TRP A 284 -14.79 4.73 -13.48
N LEU A 285 -14.77 3.51 -12.94
CA LEU A 285 -14.02 2.39 -13.53
C LEU A 285 -14.47 2.12 -14.96
N ARG A 286 -15.77 2.02 -15.18
CA ARG A 286 -16.38 1.67 -16.48
C ARG A 286 -16.25 2.80 -17.51
N GLU A 287 -16.50 4.04 -17.11
CA GLU A 287 -16.65 5.17 -18.02
C GLU A 287 -15.38 5.98 -18.22
N VAL A 288 -14.49 5.96 -17.24
CA VAL A 288 -13.26 6.75 -17.26
C VAL A 288 -12.00 5.88 -17.30
N SER A 289 -11.84 4.96 -16.34
CA SER A 289 -10.59 4.20 -16.21
C SER A 289 -10.40 3.17 -17.34
N ASP A 290 -11.42 2.38 -17.64
CA ASP A 290 -11.37 1.32 -18.65
C ASP A 290 -11.17 1.84 -20.09
N PRO A 291 -11.85 2.93 -20.55
CA PRO A 291 -11.67 3.47 -21.90
C PRO A 291 -10.45 4.42 -22.03
N HIS A 292 -9.87 4.88 -20.94
CA HIS A 292 -8.75 5.84 -20.95
C HIS A 292 -7.53 5.29 -21.70
N THR A 293 -7.00 6.07 -22.67
CA THR A 293 -5.79 5.67 -23.38
C THR A 293 -4.57 5.86 -22.47
N VAL A 294 -3.90 4.76 -22.15
CA VAL A 294 -2.70 4.75 -21.32
C VAL A 294 -1.49 5.13 -22.14
N SER A 295 -0.80 6.21 -21.79
CA SER A 295 0.35 6.73 -22.53
C SER A 295 1.49 5.72 -22.74
N THR A 296 1.66 4.74 -21.85
CA THR A 296 2.70 3.73 -21.94
C THR A 296 2.40 2.60 -22.91
N THR A 297 1.13 2.31 -23.17
CA THR A 297 0.68 1.25 -24.07
C THR A 297 0.10 1.79 -25.37
N GLY A 298 -0.29 3.06 -25.42
CA GLY A 298 -0.97 3.70 -26.54
C GLY A 298 -2.39 3.23 -26.78
N GLU A 299 -2.92 2.37 -25.92
CA GLU A 299 -4.25 1.77 -26.02
C GLU A 299 -5.04 1.86 -24.75
N SER A 300 -6.37 1.66 -24.82
CA SER A 300 -7.20 1.59 -23.62
C SER A 300 -7.02 0.24 -22.92
N PRO A 301 -7.05 0.22 -21.56
CA PRO A 301 -6.97 -1.01 -20.79
C PRO A 301 -8.03 -2.04 -21.16
N LEU A 302 -9.26 -1.61 -21.38
CA LEU A 302 -10.38 -2.50 -21.74
C LEU A 302 -10.14 -3.19 -23.09
N LYS A 303 -9.78 -2.44 -24.13
CA LYS A 303 -9.51 -3.02 -25.45
C LYS A 303 -8.38 -4.05 -25.41
N ARG A 304 -7.32 -3.71 -24.71
CA ARG A 304 -6.16 -4.59 -24.57
C ARG A 304 -6.49 -5.83 -23.73
N PHE A 305 -7.31 -5.66 -22.69
CA PHE A 305 -7.80 -6.76 -21.88
C PHE A 305 -8.67 -7.74 -22.69
N GLU A 306 -9.68 -7.23 -23.40
CA GLU A 306 -10.60 -8.08 -24.15
C GLU A 306 -9.95 -8.81 -25.31
N ARG A 307 -8.98 -8.16 -25.98
CA ARG A 307 -8.27 -8.74 -27.11
C ARG A 307 -7.29 -9.84 -26.70
N ASP A 308 -6.49 -9.61 -25.66
CA ASP A 308 -5.31 -10.42 -25.39
C ASP A 308 -5.32 -11.10 -24.01
N GLU A 309 -5.82 -10.44 -22.94
CA GLU A 309 -5.58 -10.89 -21.57
C GLU A 309 -6.71 -11.72 -20.98
N LYS A 310 -7.96 -11.45 -21.38
CA LYS A 310 -9.14 -12.13 -20.85
C LYS A 310 -9.10 -13.64 -21.07
N ALA A 311 -8.65 -14.08 -22.24
CA ALA A 311 -8.57 -15.51 -22.57
C ALA A 311 -7.43 -16.24 -21.84
N GLU A 312 -6.41 -15.49 -21.40
CA GLU A 312 -5.25 -16.03 -20.69
C GLU A 312 -5.45 -16.11 -19.16
N LEU A 313 -6.48 -15.47 -18.64
CA LEU A 313 -6.88 -15.66 -17.24
C LEU A 313 -7.43 -17.07 -17.07
N ARG A 314 -7.03 -17.74 -15.98
CA ARG A 314 -7.57 -19.06 -15.64
C ARG A 314 -9.03 -18.93 -15.24
N HIS A 315 -9.79 -19.99 -15.50
CA HIS A 315 -11.20 -20.06 -15.12
C HIS A 315 -11.41 -19.72 -13.63
N LEU A 316 -12.33 -18.84 -13.35
CA LEU A 316 -12.74 -18.50 -12.00
C LEU A 316 -13.78 -19.55 -11.52
N PRO A 317 -13.45 -20.42 -10.55
CA PRO A 317 -14.39 -21.38 -10.04
C PRO A 317 -15.58 -20.70 -9.34
N ASN A 318 -16.77 -21.26 -9.51
CA ASN A 318 -17.94 -20.80 -8.76
C ASN A 318 -17.87 -21.33 -7.32
N LYS A 319 -17.15 -20.61 -6.47
CA LYS A 319 -16.95 -20.94 -5.05
C LYS A 319 -17.45 -19.79 -4.17
N ALA A 320 -17.84 -20.15 -2.94
CA ALA A 320 -18.16 -19.13 -1.94
C ALA A 320 -16.95 -18.21 -1.66
N PRO A 321 -17.18 -16.94 -1.29
CA PRO A 321 -16.09 -16.04 -0.95
C PRO A 321 -15.26 -16.55 0.24
N PHE A 322 -13.95 -16.65 0.07
CA PHE A 322 -13.04 -17.12 1.12
C PHE A 322 -13.07 -16.21 2.35
N HIS A 323 -13.17 -14.90 2.17
CA HIS A 323 -13.24 -13.93 3.26
C HIS A 323 -14.48 -14.13 4.16
N GLN A 324 -15.52 -14.77 3.65
CA GLN A 324 -16.74 -15.15 4.38
C GLN A 324 -16.63 -16.52 5.03
N ILE A 325 -15.60 -17.31 4.69
CA ILE A 325 -15.38 -18.62 5.31
C ILE A 325 -14.72 -18.40 6.67
N ARG A 326 -15.48 -18.68 7.72
CA ARG A 326 -14.97 -18.73 9.09
C ARG A 326 -14.77 -20.19 9.47
N GLU A 327 -13.58 -20.52 9.95
CA GLU A 327 -13.23 -21.86 10.34
C GLU A 327 -12.62 -21.86 11.74
N CYS A 328 -13.06 -22.77 12.58
CA CYS A 328 -12.46 -23.01 13.89
C CYS A 328 -12.59 -24.48 14.29
N VAL A 329 -11.71 -24.92 15.17
CA VAL A 329 -11.83 -26.22 15.82
C VAL A 329 -12.55 -26.03 17.15
N ARG A 330 -13.54 -26.89 17.44
CA ARG A 330 -14.30 -26.89 18.68
C ARG A 330 -14.45 -28.30 19.21
N LYS A 331 -14.47 -28.42 20.53
CA LYS A 331 -14.77 -29.66 21.20
C LYS A 331 -16.29 -29.78 21.36
N VAL A 332 -16.83 -30.91 21.00
CA VAL A 332 -18.27 -31.21 21.19
C VAL A 332 -18.56 -31.30 22.69
N SER A 333 -19.45 -30.48 23.16
CA SER A 333 -19.86 -30.44 24.57
C SER A 333 -20.78 -31.60 24.96
N ARG A 334 -21.00 -31.76 26.27
CA ARG A 334 -21.82 -32.88 26.81
C ARG A 334 -23.28 -32.86 26.37
N ASP A 335 -23.76 -31.70 25.94
CA ASP A 335 -25.12 -31.50 25.41
C ASP A 335 -25.19 -31.68 23.89
N ALA A 336 -24.20 -32.35 23.31
CA ALA A 336 -24.09 -32.66 21.89
C ALA A 336 -24.12 -31.39 21.00
N THR A 337 -23.47 -30.33 21.45
CA THR A 337 -23.39 -29.04 20.70
C THR A 337 -21.95 -28.55 20.56
N VAL A 338 -21.73 -27.75 19.55
CA VAL A 338 -20.51 -26.93 19.38
C VAL A 338 -20.87 -25.46 19.49
N GLU A 339 -19.99 -24.67 20.12
CA GLU A 339 -20.18 -23.25 20.27
C GLU A 339 -19.49 -22.47 19.15
N LEU A 340 -20.25 -21.58 18.51
CA LEU A 340 -19.76 -20.64 17.52
C LEU A 340 -20.43 -19.26 17.73
N ASP A 341 -19.63 -18.22 17.93
CA ASP A 341 -20.09 -16.83 18.10
C ASP A 341 -21.23 -16.72 19.16
N THR A 342 -21.06 -17.32 20.33
CA THR A 342 -22.02 -17.42 21.43
C THR A 342 -23.26 -18.31 21.16
N ASN A 343 -23.46 -18.80 19.95
CA ASN A 343 -24.54 -19.70 19.61
C ASN A 343 -24.08 -21.18 19.67
N ARG A 344 -25.01 -22.10 19.95
CA ARG A 344 -24.74 -23.52 20.05
C ARG A 344 -25.47 -24.28 18.97
N TYR A 345 -24.72 -25.09 18.21
CA TYR A 345 -25.23 -25.90 17.11
C TYR A 345 -25.07 -27.36 17.40
N SER A 346 -26.15 -28.13 17.28
CA SER A 346 -26.12 -29.55 17.59
C SER A 346 -25.31 -30.37 16.61
N VAL A 347 -24.69 -31.43 17.11
CA VAL A 347 -24.01 -32.49 16.33
C VAL A 347 -24.48 -33.83 16.84
N PRO A 348 -24.35 -34.92 16.06
CA PRO A 348 -24.72 -36.24 16.55
C PRO A 348 -24.02 -36.55 17.87
N TRP A 349 -24.79 -36.92 18.87
CA TRP A 349 -24.33 -37.14 20.25
C TRP A 349 -23.18 -38.16 20.40
N LYS A 350 -23.02 -39.04 19.42
CA LYS A 350 -21.92 -40.03 19.35
C LYS A 350 -20.53 -39.37 19.31
N HIS A 351 -20.45 -38.08 18.91
CA HIS A 351 -19.20 -37.32 18.82
C HIS A 351 -18.92 -36.44 20.05
N ILE A 352 -19.67 -36.63 21.16
CA ILE A 352 -19.42 -35.90 22.41
C ILE A 352 -17.97 -36.11 22.86
N GLY A 353 -17.27 -35.01 23.15
CA GLY A 353 -15.88 -35.00 23.60
C GLY A 353 -14.84 -34.99 22.48
N GLU A 354 -15.22 -35.23 21.25
CA GLU A 354 -14.34 -35.15 20.08
C GLU A 354 -14.10 -33.67 19.67
N GLU A 355 -12.95 -33.43 19.04
CA GLU A 355 -12.68 -32.17 18.36
C GLU A 355 -13.19 -32.25 16.93
N VAL A 356 -13.93 -31.23 16.53
CA VAL A 356 -14.56 -31.13 15.21
C VAL A 356 -14.21 -29.79 14.56
N ARG A 357 -14.21 -29.80 13.27
CA ARG A 357 -14.05 -28.58 12.45
C ARG A 357 -15.41 -27.95 12.26
N VAL A 358 -15.53 -26.67 12.61
CA VAL A 358 -16.72 -25.87 12.38
C VAL A 358 -16.39 -24.81 11.33
N GLN A 359 -17.11 -24.82 10.21
CA GLN A 359 -16.95 -23.86 9.13
C GLN A 359 -18.25 -23.10 8.93
N VAL A 360 -18.15 -21.79 8.67
CA VAL A 360 -19.27 -20.98 8.19
C VAL A 360 -19.00 -20.62 6.75
N VAL A 361 -19.90 -21.00 5.87
CA VAL A 361 -19.79 -20.77 4.43
C VAL A 361 -21.15 -20.37 3.90
N GLY A 362 -21.26 -19.17 3.30
CA GLY A 362 -22.52 -18.73 2.67
C GLY A 362 -23.72 -18.63 3.60
N GLY A 363 -23.50 -18.41 4.92
CA GLY A 363 -24.58 -18.35 5.92
C GLY A 363 -24.99 -19.73 6.46
N GLU A 364 -24.24 -20.80 6.15
CA GLU A 364 -24.41 -22.11 6.72
C GLU A 364 -23.26 -22.46 7.66
N VAL A 365 -23.58 -23.05 8.80
CA VAL A 365 -22.64 -23.62 9.76
C VAL A 365 -22.49 -25.11 9.46
N ILE A 366 -21.33 -25.54 8.99
CA ILE A 366 -21.03 -26.91 8.64
C ILE A 366 -20.05 -27.43 9.67
N VAL A 367 -20.43 -28.53 10.33
CA VAL A 367 -19.58 -29.23 11.30
C VAL A 367 -19.08 -30.53 10.68
N SER A 368 -17.77 -30.74 10.70
CA SER A 368 -17.14 -31.95 10.11
C SER A 368 -16.10 -32.56 11.04
N SER A 369 -15.89 -33.88 10.88
CA SER A 369 -14.85 -34.60 11.62
C SER A 369 -13.45 -34.14 11.20
N LEU A 370 -12.53 -33.96 12.17
CA LEU A 370 -11.12 -33.66 11.88
C LEU A 370 -10.39 -34.85 11.25
N GLN A 371 -10.75 -36.10 11.62
CA GLN A 371 -10.02 -37.29 11.21
C GLN A 371 -10.41 -37.83 9.83
N GLY A 372 -11.63 -37.52 9.36
CA GLY A 372 -12.12 -38.04 8.08
C GLY A 372 -12.70 -36.98 7.15
N GLY A 373 -12.85 -35.76 7.60
CA GLY A 373 -13.39 -34.64 6.81
C GLY A 373 -14.87 -34.77 6.43
N TYR A 374 -15.58 -35.84 6.91
CA TYR A 374 -17.00 -36.03 6.61
C TYR A 374 -17.87 -35.10 7.44
N GLU A 375 -18.98 -34.69 6.86
CA GLU A 375 -19.94 -33.77 7.47
C GLU A 375 -20.69 -34.48 8.61
N LEU A 376 -20.73 -33.86 9.77
CA LEU A 376 -21.46 -34.32 10.96
C LEU A 376 -22.79 -33.62 11.13
N GLY A 377 -22.89 -32.39 10.64
CA GLY A 377 -24.10 -31.60 10.72
C GLY A 377 -24.00 -30.31 9.98
N ARG A 378 -25.16 -29.81 9.53
CA ARG A 378 -25.29 -28.54 8.81
C ARG A 378 -26.45 -27.74 9.37
N HIS A 379 -26.25 -26.48 9.65
CA HIS A 379 -27.24 -25.57 10.20
C HIS A 379 -27.22 -24.25 9.48
N THR A 380 -28.33 -23.52 9.46
CA THR A 380 -28.34 -22.12 9.05
C THR A 380 -27.70 -21.28 10.14
N GLU A 381 -26.81 -20.36 9.77
CA GLU A 381 -26.18 -19.43 10.70
C GLU A 381 -27.22 -18.52 11.36
N ASN A 382 -27.22 -18.51 12.67
CA ASN A 382 -28.07 -17.59 13.43
C ASN A 382 -27.27 -16.35 13.81
N LYS A 383 -27.78 -15.18 13.42
CA LYS A 383 -27.16 -13.87 13.72
C LYS A 383 -27.51 -13.35 15.13
N GLY A 384 -28.41 -14.02 15.86
CA GLY A 384 -28.71 -13.75 17.26
C GLY A 384 -27.54 -14.16 18.17
N ARG A 385 -27.70 -13.88 19.47
CA ARG A 385 -26.74 -14.31 20.50
C ARG A 385 -27.37 -15.30 21.46
N HIS A 386 -26.56 -16.22 21.98
CA HIS A 386 -26.95 -17.23 22.99
C HIS A 386 -28.10 -18.13 22.55
N GLN A 387 -28.25 -18.35 21.24
CA GLN A 387 -29.26 -19.23 20.69
C GLN A 387 -28.76 -20.67 20.66
N ARG A 388 -29.69 -21.61 20.83
CA ARG A 388 -29.43 -23.05 20.72
C ARG A 388 -30.18 -23.60 19.51
N ILE A 389 -29.45 -24.02 18.50
CA ILE A 389 -29.96 -24.53 17.23
C ILE A 389 -29.77 -26.05 17.26
N VAL A 390 -30.87 -26.79 17.43
CA VAL A 390 -30.85 -28.25 17.62
C VAL A 390 -31.63 -28.93 16.50
N ARG A 391 -31.03 -29.95 15.90
CA ARG A 391 -31.70 -30.92 15.04
C ARG A 391 -32.06 -32.15 15.84
N SER A 392 -33.30 -32.61 15.77
CA SER A 392 -33.79 -33.82 16.49
C SER A 392 -33.00 -35.05 16.12
N GLU A 393 -32.62 -35.20 14.86
CA GLU A 393 -31.80 -36.29 14.31
C GLU A 393 -30.47 -36.49 15.06
N HIS A 394 -29.88 -35.40 15.55
CA HIS A 394 -28.61 -35.45 16.27
C HIS A 394 -28.72 -36.03 17.68
N LEU A 395 -29.93 -36.11 18.20
CA LEU A 395 -30.23 -36.61 19.56
C LEU A 395 -30.95 -37.96 19.57
N GLU A 396 -31.18 -38.53 18.39
CA GLU A 396 -31.84 -39.84 18.27
C GLU A 396 -31.04 -40.96 18.98
N GLY A 397 -31.74 -41.79 19.76
CA GLY A 397 -31.14 -42.87 20.51
C GLY A 397 -30.66 -42.51 21.92
N ILE A 398 -30.79 -41.24 22.35
CA ILE A 398 -30.58 -40.87 23.76
C ILE A 398 -31.85 -41.19 24.55
N VAL A 399 -31.73 -42.09 25.56
CA VAL A 399 -32.85 -42.63 26.38
C VAL A 399 -33.68 -41.56 27.09
N SER A 400 -33.21 -40.33 27.19
CA SER A 400 -33.87 -39.22 27.91
C SER A 400 -34.61 -38.19 27.05
N VAL A 401 -34.69 -38.38 25.72
CA VAL A 401 -35.28 -37.39 24.79
C VAL A 401 -36.79 -37.22 24.98
N SER A 402 -37.50 -38.22 25.45
CA SER A 402 -38.95 -38.16 25.67
C SER A 402 -39.42 -37.16 26.73
N ARG A 403 -38.50 -36.54 27.49
CA ARG A 403 -38.85 -35.52 28.51
C ARG A 403 -38.47 -34.07 28.15
N LEU A 404 -37.74 -33.86 27.03
CA LEU A 404 -37.18 -32.55 26.67
C LEU A 404 -37.72 -31.93 25.39
N VAL A 405 -38.45 -32.69 24.59
CA VAL A 405 -39.06 -32.17 23.35
C VAL A 405 -40.58 -32.06 23.57
N SER A 406 -40.98 -31.07 24.38
CA SER A 406 -42.28 -30.47 24.18
C SER A 406 -42.11 -29.47 23.03
N THR A 407 -42.19 -29.97 21.80
CA THR A 407 -42.39 -29.17 20.63
C THR A 407 -43.79 -28.59 20.67
N LYS A 408 -43.94 -27.33 21.03
CA LYS A 408 -45.04 -26.53 20.54
C LYS A 408 -44.69 -26.18 19.12
N GLU A 409 -45.30 -26.84 18.17
CA GLU A 409 -45.54 -26.34 16.82
C GLU A 409 -46.30 -25.01 16.97
N PRO A 410 -46.07 -24.05 16.13
CA PRO A 410 -46.88 -22.84 16.11
C PRO A 410 -48.19 -23.13 15.42
N ASP A 411 -49.17 -23.63 16.19
CA ASP A 411 -50.56 -23.63 15.75
C ASP A 411 -51.08 -22.20 15.69
N ASN A 412 -51.52 -21.86 14.52
CA ASN A 412 -52.24 -20.71 14.13
C ASN A 412 -53.62 -20.75 14.83
N VAL A 413 -53.82 -20.02 15.95
CA VAL A 413 -55.16 -19.75 16.48
C VAL A 413 -55.24 -18.34 17.01
N LEU A 414 -56.29 -17.73 16.49
CA LEU A 414 -56.89 -16.44 16.78
C LEU A 414 -57.12 -16.17 18.27
N ASN A 415 -56.92 -14.89 18.61
CA ASN A 415 -57.51 -14.09 19.67
C ASN A 415 -58.38 -14.78 20.73
N GLU A 416 -57.96 -14.68 22.01
CA GLU A 416 -58.89 -14.33 23.09
C GLU A 416 -58.10 -13.71 24.26
N GLU A 417 -58.74 -12.70 24.87
CA GLU A 417 -58.20 -11.80 25.88
C GLU A 417 -57.99 -12.44 27.27
N SER A 418 -56.87 -12.00 27.89
CA SER A 418 -56.54 -11.76 29.33
C SER A 418 -57.13 -12.66 30.45
N PRO A 419 -56.44 -12.82 31.60
CA PRO A 419 -55.83 -11.79 32.40
C PRO A 419 -54.44 -12.14 33.02
N GLU A 420 -53.78 -11.07 33.43
CA GLU A 420 -52.54 -10.99 34.21
C GLU A 420 -52.53 -11.93 35.44
N LYS A 421 -51.44 -12.69 35.56
CA LYS A 421 -50.89 -13.10 36.85
C LYS A 421 -49.36 -13.00 36.79
N GLU A 422 -48.86 -11.97 37.44
CA GLU A 422 -47.52 -11.91 37.95
C GLU A 422 -47.26 -13.14 38.83
N GLY A 423 -46.28 -13.94 38.46
CA GLY A 423 -45.77 -15.09 39.20
C GLY A 423 -44.25 -14.98 39.30
N GLU A 424 -43.76 -14.50 40.42
CA GLU A 424 -42.37 -14.47 40.85
C GLU A 424 -41.64 -15.77 40.53
N LEU A 425 -40.60 -15.68 39.69
CA LEU A 425 -39.65 -16.75 39.39
C LEU A 425 -38.52 -16.84 40.45
N THR A 426 -38.85 -16.76 41.73
CA THR A 426 -37.92 -17.05 42.82
C THR A 426 -38.30 -18.38 43.47
N ARG A 427 -37.48 -19.42 43.25
CA ARG A 427 -37.60 -20.67 44.00
C ARG A 427 -37.11 -20.42 45.43
N PRO A 428 -37.87 -20.82 46.47
CA PRO A 428 -37.44 -20.62 47.86
C PRO A 428 -36.17 -21.43 48.14
N LEU A 429 -35.24 -20.80 48.85
CA LEU A 429 -33.92 -21.33 49.22
C LEU A 429 -34.00 -22.66 49.99
N SER A 430 -35.14 -23.01 50.65
CA SER A 430 -35.37 -24.27 51.35
C SER A 430 -35.24 -25.53 50.46
N ARG A 431 -35.40 -25.41 49.13
CA ARG A 431 -35.18 -26.55 48.19
C ARG A 431 -33.71 -26.83 47.91
N TYR A 432 -32.81 -25.91 48.27
CA TYR A 432 -31.36 -26.14 48.14
C TYR A 432 -30.75 -26.71 49.42
N GLU A 433 -31.39 -26.48 50.57
CA GLU A 433 -30.93 -27.03 51.85
C GLU A 433 -31.23 -28.56 52.00
N GLU A 434 -32.30 -29.05 51.35
CA GLU A 434 -32.58 -30.50 51.32
C GLU A 434 -31.61 -31.32 50.44
N ALA A 435 -30.96 -30.67 49.44
CA ALA A 435 -30.00 -31.34 48.57
C ALA A 435 -28.59 -31.43 49.18
N VAL A 436 -28.27 -30.66 50.21
CA VAL A 436 -26.94 -30.61 50.86
C VAL A 436 -26.86 -31.62 52.05
N ASN A 437 -28.02 -32.07 52.59
CA ASN A 437 -28.05 -32.96 53.73
C ASN A 437 -28.16 -34.42 53.41
N VAL A 438 -27.94 -34.83 52.14
CA VAL A 438 -27.86 -36.23 51.70
C VAL A 438 -26.55 -36.41 50.93
N ALA A 439 -25.43 -36.28 51.64
CA ALA A 439 -24.11 -36.76 51.21
C ALA A 439 -23.30 -37.21 52.43
#